data_c864fe2bcd289a44c5ec00169142a8d6
#
_entry.id   c864fe2bcd289a44c5ec00169142a8d6
#
_cell.length_a   1.000
_cell.length_b   1.000
_cell.length_c   1.000
_cell.angle_alpha   90.00
_cell.angle_beta   90.00
_cell.angle_gamma   90.00
#
_symmetry.space_group_name_H-M   'P 1'
#
loop_
_entity.id
_entity.type
_entity.pdbx_description
1 polymer ?
#
loop_
_entity_poly.entity_id
_entity_poly.type
_entity_poly.pdbx_seq_one_letter_code
_entity_poly.pdbx_strand_id
1 'polypeptide(L)'
;MLKSGLFFLILFMTVAVYSQELTPSALKAMGAPNNPRVEVAWNRYYDYAGIQDICERLQEAFPDLVALGSIGQSFQGKEIYVLTVTNFKKGEADRKPAMYIDGNIHSNEIQGSEVSLYTAWYLVENYGQIDWITNLLDQKTFYIVPTINPDARDYYIHEGNTPHSPRSGMAPRDDDGDGLLDEDPMDDLDGDGHIVRMRRANPNGRWVTDPDDPRLLVRADPDEKGEYDYLGWEGFDNDGDGR
;
A
#
# COMPACT_ATOMS: atom_id res chain seq x y z
N MET A 1 6.59 24.66 72.58
CA MET A 1 5.69 24.37 71.43
C MET A 1 6.55 24.26 70.16
N LEU A 2 6.98 23.03 69.84
CA LEU A 2 7.74 22.73 68.64
C LEU A 2 6.77 22.51 67.48
N LYS A 3 6.92 23.28 66.40
CA LYS A 3 6.22 23.05 65.12
C LYS A 3 7.10 22.16 64.26
N SER A 4 6.67 20.92 64.07
CA SER A 4 7.26 19.98 63.15
C SER A 4 6.84 20.35 61.72
N GLY A 5 7.80 20.82 60.91
CA GLY A 5 7.62 20.99 59.47
C GLY A 5 7.86 19.67 58.76
N LEU A 6 6.84 19.13 58.13
CA LEU A 6 6.90 17.92 57.31
C LEU A 6 7.42 18.33 55.92
N PHE A 7 8.67 17.96 55.58
CA PHE A 7 9.24 18.13 54.25
C PHE A 7 8.76 16.96 53.38
N PHE A 8 7.92 17.23 52.40
CA PHE A 8 7.59 16.28 51.33
C PHE A 8 8.70 16.31 50.27
N LEU A 9 9.48 15.25 50.23
CA LEU A 9 10.47 15.03 49.18
C LEU A 9 9.73 14.40 47.99
N ILE A 10 9.46 15.20 46.97
CA ILE A 10 8.90 14.70 45.68
C ILE A 10 10.09 14.14 44.90
N LEU A 11 10.17 12.82 44.80
CA LEU A 11 11.12 12.11 43.97
C LEU A 11 10.63 12.10 42.54
N PHE A 12 11.15 12.99 41.69
CA PHE A 12 10.96 12.90 40.25
C PHE A 12 11.74 11.71 39.70
N MET A 13 11.06 10.57 39.47
CA MET A 13 11.58 9.51 38.62
C MET A 13 11.50 9.97 37.16
N THR A 14 12.60 10.47 36.61
CA THR A 14 12.75 10.60 35.19
C THR A 14 12.87 9.19 34.62
N VAL A 15 11.79 8.68 34.04
CA VAL A 15 11.85 7.50 33.18
C VAL A 15 12.56 7.94 31.91
N ALA A 16 13.85 7.62 31.80
CA ALA A 16 14.55 7.72 30.52
C ALA A 16 13.93 6.69 29.58
N VAL A 17 13.07 7.15 28.68
CA VAL A 17 12.66 6.34 27.54
C VAL A 17 13.89 6.24 26.65
N TYR A 18 14.66 5.16 26.84
CA TYR A 18 15.63 4.79 25.84
C TYR A 18 14.86 4.40 24.58
N SER A 19 14.77 5.29 23.60
CA SER A 19 14.54 4.87 22.24
C SER A 19 15.73 3.97 21.90
N GLN A 20 15.53 2.67 21.87
CA GLN A 20 16.51 1.78 21.24
C GLN A 20 16.64 2.27 19.80
N GLU A 21 17.75 2.97 19.51
CA GLU A 21 18.17 3.10 18.12
C GLU A 21 18.34 1.66 17.64
N LEU A 22 17.41 1.23 16.77
CA LEU A 22 17.52 -0.06 16.11
C LEU A 22 18.86 -0.05 15.40
N THR A 23 19.79 -0.88 15.89
CA THR A 23 21.07 -1.03 15.20
C THR A 23 20.84 -1.45 13.76
N PRO A 24 21.64 -1.02 12.79
CA PRO A 24 21.48 -1.40 11.40
C PRO A 24 21.30 -2.90 11.19
N SER A 25 21.89 -3.74 12.04
CA SER A 25 21.71 -5.19 12.02
C SER A 25 20.32 -5.67 12.42
N ALA A 26 19.60 -4.93 13.28
CA ALA A 26 18.23 -5.26 13.68
C ALA A 26 17.20 -4.91 12.59
N LEU A 27 17.57 -4.06 11.63
CA LEU A 27 16.74 -3.65 10.50
C LEU A 27 16.96 -4.52 9.26
N LYS A 28 17.87 -5.48 9.32
CA LYS A 28 18.14 -6.38 8.21
C LYS A 28 17.04 -7.41 8.07
N ALA A 29 16.46 -7.49 6.88
CA ALA A 29 15.59 -8.60 6.54
C ALA A 29 16.39 -9.92 6.61
N MET A 30 15.73 -10.99 7.09
CA MET A 30 16.37 -12.31 7.18
C MET A 30 16.84 -12.75 5.78
N GLY A 31 18.10 -13.13 5.66
CA GLY A 31 18.72 -13.52 4.39
C GLY A 31 19.19 -12.34 3.51
N ALA A 32 19.02 -11.09 3.96
CA ALA A 32 19.56 -9.95 3.23
C ALA A 32 21.09 -9.98 3.20
N PRO A 33 21.72 -9.53 2.09
CA PRO A 33 23.18 -9.43 1.97
C PRO A 33 23.80 -8.62 3.10
N ASN A 34 24.99 -9.01 3.53
CA ASN A 34 25.68 -8.29 4.61
C ASN A 34 26.20 -6.91 4.19
N ASN A 35 26.61 -6.79 2.94
CA ASN A 35 27.13 -5.55 2.36
C ASN A 35 26.48 -5.37 0.98
N PRO A 36 25.24 -4.90 0.91
CA PRO A 36 24.58 -4.68 -0.36
C PRO A 36 25.28 -3.56 -1.14
N ARG A 37 25.29 -3.66 -2.46
CA ARG A 37 25.77 -2.58 -3.35
C ARG A 37 24.80 -1.41 -3.38
N VAL A 38 23.51 -1.71 -3.24
CA VAL A 38 22.44 -0.72 -3.12
C VAL A 38 21.84 -0.80 -1.74
N GLU A 39 22.19 0.15 -0.88
CA GLU A 39 21.61 0.23 0.45
C GLU A 39 20.18 0.75 0.37
N VAL A 40 19.21 -0.01 0.89
CA VAL A 40 17.79 0.34 0.99
C VAL A 40 17.30 0.06 2.40
N ALA A 41 16.58 1.01 2.99
CA ALA A 41 15.98 0.86 4.31
C ALA A 41 14.60 0.20 4.20
N TRP A 42 14.51 -1.10 4.46
CA TRP A 42 13.28 -1.89 4.32
C TRP A 42 12.30 -1.78 5.50
N ASN A 43 12.49 -0.80 6.38
CA ASN A 43 11.65 -0.53 7.54
C ASN A 43 10.75 0.70 7.37
N ARG A 44 10.53 1.14 6.15
CA ARG A 44 9.69 2.29 5.79
C ARG A 44 8.99 2.04 4.47
N TYR A 45 8.01 2.88 4.18
CA TYR A 45 7.37 2.98 2.88
C TYR A 45 8.00 4.12 2.08
N TYR A 46 8.02 3.95 0.77
CA TYR A 46 8.57 4.93 -0.16
C TYR A 46 7.43 5.53 -0.98
N ASP A 47 7.44 6.85 -1.18
CA ASP A 47 6.63 7.51 -2.16
C ASP A 47 7.12 7.23 -3.59
N TYR A 48 6.48 7.81 -4.58
CA TYR A 48 6.86 7.60 -5.98
C TYR A 48 8.32 7.97 -6.25
N ALA A 49 8.79 9.11 -5.70
CA ALA A 49 10.18 9.55 -5.90
C ALA A 49 11.18 8.57 -5.27
N GLY A 50 10.87 8.04 -4.10
CA GLY A 50 11.69 7.03 -3.44
C GLY A 50 11.72 5.69 -4.20
N ILE A 51 10.59 5.28 -4.80
CA ILE A 51 10.53 4.09 -5.67
C ILE A 51 11.41 4.29 -6.90
N GLN A 52 11.29 5.47 -7.56
CA GLN A 52 12.12 5.83 -8.70
C GLN A 52 13.60 5.77 -8.36
N ASP A 53 14.03 6.43 -7.28
CA ASP A 53 15.43 6.43 -6.82
C ASP A 53 15.98 5.01 -6.64
N ILE A 54 15.21 4.13 -6.01
CA ILE A 54 15.64 2.73 -5.81
C ILE A 54 15.78 2.01 -7.16
N CYS A 55 14.83 2.18 -8.08
CA CYS A 55 14.89 1.57 -9.41
C CYS A 55 16.12 2.02 -10.21
N GLU A 56 16.40 3.32 -10.21
CA GLU A 56 17.55 3.92 -10.90
C GLU A 56 18.87 3.41 -10.30
N ARG A 57 18.98 3.39 -8.99
CA ARG A 57 20.18 2.87 -8.28
C ARG A 57 20.40 1.39 -8.52
N LEU A 58 19.35 0.58 -8.63
CA LEU A 58 19.47 -0.83 -8.99
C LEU A 58 20.01 -1.00 -10.40
N GLN A 59 19.49 -0.25 -11.38
CA GLN A 59 20.03 -0.28 -12.74
C GLN A 59 21.49 0.17 -12.80
N GLU A 60 21.84 1.27 -12.11
CA GLU A 60 23.21 1.78 -12.08
C GLU A 60 24.19 0.79 -11.47
N ALA A 61 23.82 0.17 -10.35
CA ALA A 61 24.67 -0.78 -9.64
C ALA A 61 24.81 -2.13 -10.37
N PHE A 62 23.77 -2.53 -11.12
CA PHE A 62 23.71 -3.87 -11.75
C PHE A 62 23.33 -3.79 -13.25
N PRO A 63 24.08 -3.05 -14.09
CA PRO A 63 23.70 -2.82 -15.49
C PRO A 63 23.66 -4.11 -16.34
N ASP A 64 24.35 -5.17 -15.93
CA ASP A 64 24.32 -6.47 -16.59
C ASP A 64 23.11 -7.34 -16.18
N LEU A 65 22.39 -6.95 -15.13
CA LEU A 65 21.29 -7.72 -14.52
C LEU A 65 19.97 -6.98 -14.50
N VAL A 66 19.97 -5.65 -14.56
CA VAL A 66 18.79 -4.80 -14.43
C VAL A 66 18.73 -3.83 -15.59
N ALA A 67 17.57 -3.77 -16.23
CA ALA A 67 17.19 -2.67 -17.13
C ALA A 67 15.92 -2.02 -16.57
N LEU A 68 15.95 -0.69 -16.46
CA LEU A 68 14.78 0.12 -16.09
C LEU A 68 14.08 0.60 -17.35
N GLY A 69 12.77 0.42 -17.41
CA GLY A 69 11.92 0.91 -18.47
C GLY A 69 10.62 1.47 -17.90
N SER A 70 9.73 1.84 -18.80
CA SER A 70 8.36 2.26 -18.47
C SER A 70 7.37 1.45 -19.29
N ILE A 71 6.23 1.10 -18.70
CA ILE A 71 5.10 0.48 -19.42
C ILE A 71 4.02 1.48 -19.79
N GLY A 72 4.22 2.77 -19.45
CA GLY A 72 3.30 3.86 -19.73
C GLY A 72 3.29 4.88 -18.62
N GLN A 73 2.32 5.79 -18.68
CA GLN A 73 2.14 6.84 -17.70
C GLN A 73 0.80 6.71 -16.98
N SER A 74 0.77 7.14 -15.73
CA SER A 74 -0.44 7.29 -14.94
C SER A 74 -1.31 8.45 -15.43
N PHE A 75 -2.49 8.61 -14.86
CA PHE A 75 -3.39 9.72 -15.16
C PHE A 75 -2.72 11.09 -14.92
N GLN A 76 -1.90 11.23 -13.87
CA GLN A 76 -1.18 12.47 -13.56
C GLN A 76 0.18 12.58 -14.28
N GLY A 77 0.49 11.67 -15.20
CA GLY A 77 1.71 11.72 -16.02
C GLY A 77 2.96 11.13 -15.35
N LYS A 78 2.83 10.40 -14.24
CA LYS A 78 3.95 9.68 -13.64
C LYS A 78 4.27 8.41 -14.42
N GLU A 79 5.56 8.13 -14.64
CA GLU A 79 5.99 6.90 -15.29
C GLU A 79 5.64 5.67 -14.47
N ILE A 80 5.09 4.64 -15.11
CA ILE A 80 4.87 3.34 -14.48
C ILE A 80 6.12 2.50 -14.79
N TYR A 81 7.04 2.48 -13.85
CA TYR A 81 8.34 1.83 -14.02
C TYR A 81 8.23 0.31 -14.07
N VAL A 82 9.06 -0.30 -14.91
CA VAL A 82 9.30 -1.74 -14.94
C VAL A 82 10.79 -2.03 -14.84
N LEU A 83 11.18 -2.89 -13.91
CA LEU A 83 12.50 -3.47 -13.83
C LEU A 83 12.49 -4.80 -14.58
N THR A 84 13.32 -4.90 -15.62
CA THR A 84 13.64 -6.19 -16.25
C THR A 84 14.86 -6.74 -15.56
N VAL A 85 14.69 -7.85 -14.83
CA VAL A 85 15.75 -8.48 -14.03
C VAL A 85 16.11 -9.84 -14.62
N THR A 86 17.33 -9.95 -15.14
CA THR A 86 17.89 -11.16 -15.74
C THR A 86 19.38 -10.97 -15.98
N ASN A 87 20.16 -12.02 -16.20
CA ASN A 87 21.52 -11.87 -16.70
C ASN A 87 21.51 -11.68 -18.23
N PHE A 88 21.69 -10.43 -18.69
CA PHE A 88 21.69 -10.06 -20.10
C PHE A 88 22.89 -10.68 -20.88
N LYS A 89 23.98 -11.05 -20.19
CA LYS A 89 25.12 -11.75 -20.81
C LYS A 89 24.83 -13.21 -21.15
N LYS A 90 23.71 -13.75 -20.62
CA LYS A 90 23.29 -15.15 -20.87
C LYS A 90 22.13 -15.28 -21.86
N GLY A 91 21.83 -14.22 -22.56
CA GLY A 91 20.79 -14.15 -23.59
C GLY A 91 19.81 -13.01 -23.38
N GLU A 92 19.04 -12.74 -24.42
CA GLU A 92 18.03 -11.67 -24.44
C GLU A 92 16.88 -11.98 -23.49
N ALA A 93 16.37 -10.96 -22.82
CA ALA A 93 15.34 -11.10 -21.78
C ALA A 93 14.04 -11.72 -22.32
N ASP A 94 13.63 -11.34 -23.55
CA ASP A 94 12.41 -11.80 -24.20
C ASP A 94 12.50 -13.23 -24.75
N ARG A 95 13.69 -13.83 -24.77
CA ARG A 95 13.95 -15.21 -25.19
C ARG A 95 13.96 -16.20 -24.03
N LYS A 96 13.89 -15.71 -22.79
CA LYS A 96 13.86 -16.54 -21.59
C LYS A 96 12.43 -16.70 -21.07
N PRO A 97 12.08 -17.83 -20.45
CA PRO A 97 10.83 -17.91 -19.71
C PRO A 97 10.79 -16.84 -18.63
N ALA A 98 9.66 -16.16 -18.53
CA ALA A 98 9.55 -14.97 -17.69
C ALA A 98 8.49 -15.11 -16.60
N MET A 99 8.67 -14.34 -15.52
CA MET A 99 7.70 -14.08 -14.48
C MET A 99 7.38 -12.59 -14.43
N TYR A 100 6.11 -12.25 -14.37
CA TYR A 100 5.63 -10.90 -14.15
C TYR A 100 5.23 -10.75 -12.67
N ILE A 101 5.66 -9.67 -12.06
CA ILE A 101 5.37 -9.31 -10.67
C ILE A 101 4.95 -7.85 -10.65
N ASP A 102 3.83 -7.54 -10.05
CA ASP A 102 3.41 -6.17 -9.80
C ASP A 102 3.02 -5.95 -8.35
N GLY A 103 2.92 -4.68 -7.97
CA GLY A 103 2.48 -4.28 -6.65
C GLY A 103 1.67 -2.99 -6.69
N ASN A 104 0.95 -2.73 -5.60
CA ASN A 104 0.26 -1.48 -5.33
C ASN A 104 -0.72 -1.04 -6.44
N ILE A 105 -1.52 -1.98 -6.93
CA ILE A 105 -2.63 -1.66 -7.85
C ILE A 105 -3.70 -0.81 -7.13
N HIS A 106 -3.94 -1.10 -5.85
CA HIS A 106 -4.73 -0.24 -4.98
C HIS A 106 -3.81 0.58 -4.07
N SER A 107 -4.14 1.86 -3.88
CA SER A 107 -3.30 2.82 -3.17
C SER A 107 -2.95 2.41 -1.74
N ASN A 108 -3.91 1.82 -1.03
CA ASN A 108 -3.78 1.41 0.38
C ASN A 108 -2.99 0.11 0.59
N GLU A 109 -2.64 -0.61 -0.48
CA GLU A 109 -1.82 -1.81 -0.44
C GLU A 109 -0.34 -1.45 -0.62
N ILE A 110 0.12 -0.44 0.12
CA ILE A 110 1.42 0.21 -0.08
C ILE A 110 2.60 -0.75 0.03
N GLN A 111 2.53 -1.75 0.91
CA GLN A 111 3.59 -2.74 1.08
C GLN A 111 3.87 -3.59 -0.17
N GLY A 112 2.93 -3.65 -1.12
CA GLY A 112 3.13 -4.36 -2.39
C GLY A 112 4.32 -3.84 -3.18
N SER A 113 4.56 -2.52 -3.15
CA SER A 113 5.71 -1.90 -3.81
C SER A 113 7.01 -2.29 -3.15
N GLU A 114 7.09 -2.24 -1.82
CA GLU A 114 8.29 -2.61 -1.08
C GLU A 114 8.65 -4.08 -1.27
N VAL A 115 7.64 -4.97 -1.29
CA VAL A 115 7.88 -6.42 -1.54
C VAL A 115 8.38 -6.65 -2.96
N SER A 116 7.82 -5.95 -3.94
CA SER A 116 8.25 -6.05 -5.34
C SER A 116 9.68 -5.53 -5.53
N LEU A 117 10.00 -4.35 -4.96
CA LEU A 117 11.36 -3.80 -4.96
C LEU A 117 12.34 -4.68 -4.20
N TYR A 118 11.95 -5.19 -3.03
CA TYR A 118 12.77 -6.11 -2.26
C TYR A 118 13.11 -7.37 -3.06
N THR A 119 12.14 -7.88 -3.82
CA THR A 119 12.36 -9.05 -4.68
C THR A 119 13.42 -8.76 -5.75
N ALA A 120 13.32 -7.62 -6.46
CA ALA A 120 14.31 -7.20 -7.43
C ALA A 120 15.70 -7.06 -6.78
N TRP A 121 15.77 -6.30 -5.70
CA TRP A 121 16.99 -6.05 -4.94
C TRP A 121 17.63 -7.34 -4.43
N TYR A 122 16.83 -8.22 -3.82
CA TYR A 122 17.33 -9.48 -3.27
C TYR A 122 17.92 -10.40 -4.36
N LEU A 123 17.28 -10.47 -5.51
CA LEU A 123 17.76 -11.27 -6.64
C LEU A 123 19.11 -10.79 -7.14
N VAL A 124 19.25 -9.48 -7.38
CA VAL A 124 20.49 -8.94 -7.98
C VAL A 124 21.65 -8.86 -7.00
N GLU A 125 21.39 -8.55 -5.73
CA GLU A 125 22.40 -8.50 -4.68
C GLU A 125 22.99 -9.88 -4.36
N ASN A 126 22.20 -10.94 -4.55
CA ASN A 126 22.65 -12.31 -4.29
C ASN A 126 23.11 -13.05 -5.56
N TYR A 127 23.08 -12.39 -6.71
CA TYR A 127 23.64 -12.96 -7.94
C TYR A 127 25.15 -13.18 -7.78
N GLY A 128 25.62 -14.38 -8.09
CA GLY A 128 27.02 -14.79 -7.89
C GLY A 128 27.38 -15.14 -6.44
N GLN A 129 26.44 -14.97 -5.48
CA GLN A 129 26.62 -15.34 -4.07
C GLN A 129 25.83 -16.59 -3.70
N ILE A 130 24.64 -16.75 -4.30
CA ILE A 130 23.76 -17.89 -4.06
C ILE A 130 23.53 -18.61 -5.38
N ASP A 131 23.96 -19.86 -5.47
CA ASP A 131 23.99 -20.63 -6.72
C ASP A 131 22.60 -20.73 -7.39
N TRP A 132 21.54 -20.98 -6.62
CA TRP A 132 20.21 -21.11 -7.21
C TRP A 132 19.69 -19.77 -7.76
N ILE A 133 20.02 -18.63 -7.15
CA ILE A 133 19.66 -17.29 -7.67
C ILE A 133 20.45 -17.01 -8.94
N THR A 134 21.74 -17.33 -8.94
CA THR A 134 22.60 -17.19 -10.13
C THR A 134 22.01 -17.98 -11.30
N ASN A 135 21.72 -19.26 -11.09
CA ASN A 135 21.09 -20.11 -12.09
C ASN A 135 19.72 -19.60 -12.55
N LEU A 136 18.94 -19.04 -11.60
CA LEU A 136 17.62 -18.49 -11.89
C LEU A 136 17.72 -17.30 -12.84
N LEU A 137 18.58 -16.31 -12.57
CA LEU A 137 18.76 -15.14 -13.42
C LEU A 137 19.50 -15.44 -14.73
N ASP A 138 20.33 -16.47 -14.78
CA ASP A 138 20.95 -16.92 -16.03
C ASP A 138 19.91 -17.49 -17.02
N GLN A 139 18.84 -18.08 -16.52
CA GLN A 139 17.87 -18.84 -17.32
C GLN A 139 16.48 -18.18 -17.43
N LYS A 140 16.15 -17.24 -16.55
CA LYS A 140 14.81 -16.63 -16.44
C LYS A 140 14.89 -15.11 -16.48
N THR A 141 13.75 -14.51 -16.79
CA THR A 141 13.55 -13.07 -16.74
C THR A 141 12.42 -12.74 -15.75
N PHE A 142 12.58 -11.69 -14.99
CA PHE A 142 11.55 -11.11 -14.15
C PHE A 142 11.22 -9.71 -14.67
N TYR A 143 9.95 -9.46 -14.95
CA TYR A 143 9.41 -8.13 -15.19
C TYR A 143 8.70 -7.68 -13.93
N ILE A 144 9.28 -6.70 -13.24
CA ILE A 144 8.81 -6.25 -11.93
C ILE A 144 8.34 -4.82 -12.04
N VAL A 145 7.05 -4.59 -11.79
CA VAL A 145 6.41 -3.27 -11.75
C VAL A 145 6.13 -2.93 -10.30
N PRO A 146 6.98 -2.12 -9.63
CA PRO A 146 6.84 -1.89 -8.19
C PRO A 146 5.53 -1.21 -7.80
N THR A 147 5.03 -0.29 -8.64
CA THR A 147 3.75 0.36 -8.40
C THR A 147 2.99 0.55 -9.71
N ILE A 148 1.80 -0.05 -9.77
CA ILE A 148 0.87 0.12 -10.90
C ILE A 148 0.14 1.45 -10.79
N ASN A 149 -0.11 1.94 -9.58
CA ASN A 149 -0.93 3.11 -9.30
C ASN A 149 -0.12 4.18 -8.52
N PRO A 150 0.85 4.84 -9.19
CA PRO A 150 1.74 5.78 -8.52
C PRO A 150 1.05 7.04 -8.01
N ASP A 151 -0.02 7.49 -8.66
CA ASP A 151 -0.76 8.70 -8.25
C ASP A 151 -1.49 8.49 -6.94
N ALA A 152 -2.31 7.45 -6.89
CA ALA A 152 -3.08 7.15 -5.69
C ALA A 152 -2.19 6.66 -4.54
N ARG A 153 -1.01 6.07 -4.83
CA ARG A 153 0.00 5.76 -3.83
C ARG A 153 0.51 7.01 -3.14
N ASP A 154 0.94 8.02 -3.91
CA ASP A 154 1.44 9.28 -3.35
C ASP A 154 0.38 9.98 -2.52
N TYR A 155 -0.86 10.01 -3.03
CA TYR A 155 -1.99 10.53 -2.27
C TYR A 155 -2.13 9.80 -0.92
N TYR A 156 -2.10 8.46 -0.93
CA TYR A 156 -2.25 7.66 0.28
C TYR A 156 -1.10 7.87 1.28
N ILE A 157 0.11 8.16 0.82
CA ILE A 157 1.28 8.38 1.69
C ILE A 157 1.30 9.80 2.26
N HIS A 158 0.91 10.80 1.48
CA HIS A 158 1.11 12.21 1.83
C HIS A 158 -0.15 12.86 2.40
N GLU A 159 -1.34 12.35 2.04
CA GLU A 159 -2.61 12.93 2.49
C GLU A 159 -3.20 12.15 3.67
N GLY A 160 -4.13 12.78 4.38
CA GLY A 160 -4.85 12.13 5.46
C GLY A 160 -5.67 10.94 4.96
N ASN A 161 -5.53 9.79 5.60
CA ASN A 161 -6.31 8.60 5.24
C ASN A 161 -7.74 8.74 5.73
N THR A 162 -8.65 8.89 4.80
CA THR A 162 -10.09 8.98 5.01
C THR A 162 -10.81 7.93 4.18
N PRO A 163 -12.12 7.72 4.37
CA PRO A 163 -12.93 6.90 3.46
C PRO A 163 -12.87 7.35 1.99
N HIS A 164 -12.55 8.63 1.75
CA HIS A 164 -12.37 9.21 0.42
C HIS A 164 -11.00 8.95 -0.22
N SER A 165 -10.08 8.27 0.48
CA SER A 165 -8.77 7.98 -0.11
C SER A 165 -8.94 7.16 -1.39
N PRO A 166 -8.39 7.60 -2.54
CA PRO A 166 -8.63 7.00 -3.86
C PRO A 166 -7.94 5.64 -3.94
N ARG A 167 -8.66 4.59 -3.61
CA ARG A 167 -8.12 3.22 -3.61
C ARG A 167 -7.70 2.77 -5.01
N SER A 168 -8.52 3.05 -6.02
CA SER A 168 -8.36 2.48 -7.36
C SER A 168 -7.69 3.43 -8.36
N GLY A 169 -7.56 4.72 -8.06
CA GLY A 169 -6.93 5.71 -8.94
C GLY A 169 -7.33 7.13 -8.63
N MET A 170 -6.77 8.05 -9.39
CA MET A 170 -6.99 9.49 -9.28
C MET A 170 -7.76 10.06 -10.49
N ALA A 171 -8.09 9.22 -11.47
CA ALA A 171 -8.89 9.66 -12.58
C ALA A 171 -10.34 9.86 -12.13
N PRO A 172 -10.96 11.00 -12.43
CA PRO A 172 -12.37 11.20 -12.21
C PRO A 172 -13.20 10.09 -12.85
N ARG A 173 -14.29 9.72 -12.23
CA ARG A 173 -15.11 8.62 -12.66
C ARG A 173 -16.55 9.07 -12.81
N ASP A 174 -17.20 8.57 -13.86
CA ASP A 174 -18.61 8.61 -14.12
C ASP A 174 -19.17 7.26 -13.63
N ASP A 175 -19.85 7.27 -12.49
CA ASP A 175 -20.24 6.03 -11.82
C ASP A 175 -21.55 5.45 -12.37
N ASP A 176 -22.41 6.26 -13.00
CA ASP A 176 -23.72 5.88 -13.52
C ASP A 176 -23.83 5.97 -15.06
N GLY A 177 -22.91 6.69 -15.73
CA GLY A 177 -22.85 6.84 -17.18
C GLY A 177 -23.66 8.02 -17.73
N ASP A 178 -23.96 9.02 -16.92
CA ASP A 178 -24.70 10.21 -17.31
C ASP A 178 -23.83 11.30 -17.94
N GLY A 179 -22.50 11.21 -17.77
CA GLY A 179 -21.49 12.13 -18.29
C GLY A 179 -21.00 13.17 -17.29
N LEU A 180 -21.50 13.16 -16.07
CA LEU A 180 -20.93 13.90 -14.96
C LEU A 180 -19.82 13.05 -14.29
N LEU A 181 -18.99 13.66 -13.47
CA LEU A 181 -17.84 12.96 -12.87
C LEU A 181 -17.78 13.28 -11.39
N ASP A 182 -17.64 12.23 -10.55
CA ASP A 182 -17.43 12.35 -9.10
C ASP A 182 -18.53 13.20 -8.41
N GLU A 183 -19.78 13.09 -8.84
CA GLU A 183 -20.89 13.91 -8.38
C GLU A 183 -21.48 13.47 -7.05
N ASP A 184 -21.28 12.22 -6.64
CA ASP A 184 -21.78 11.67 -5.37
C ASP A 184 -20.67 11.51 -4.32
N PRO A 185 -20.12 12.61 -3.79
CA PRO A 185 -19.08 12.51 -2.80
C PRO A 185 -19.62 11.96 -1.49
N MET A 186 -18.78 11.21 -0.79
CA MET A 186 -19.06 10.85 0.58
C MET A 186 -19.10 12.11 1.45
N ASP A 187 -20.10 12.22 2.35
CA ASP A 187 -20.30 13.36 3.24
C ASP A 187 -20.75 12.90 4.64
N ASP A 188 -20.40 13.65 5.66
CA ASP A 188 -20.88 13.44 7.04
C ASP A 188 -22.26 14.09 7.17
N LEU A 189 -23.31 13.35 6.85
CA LEU A 189 -24.67 13.85 6.76
C LEU A 189 -25.29 14.18 8.12
N ASP A 190 -24.88 13.48 9.17
CA ASP A 190 -25.42 13.69 10.52
C ASP A 190 -24.55 14.58 11.40
N GLY A 191 -23.33 14.95 10.91
CA GLY A 191 -22.42 15.88 11.56
C GLY A 191 -21.74 15.30 12.80
N ASP A 192 -21.61 13.97 12.87
CA ASP A 192 -20.99 13.31 14.01
C ASP A 192 -19.45 13.23 13.93
N GLY A 193 -18.87 13.67 12.82
CA GLY A 193 -17.42 13.68 12.53
C GLY A 193 -16.90 12.36 11.93
N HIS A 194 -17.80 11.46 11.53
CA HIS A 194 -17.45 10.19 10.93
C HIS A 194 -18.26 9.95 9.67
N ILE A 195 -17.63 9.45 8.63
CA ILE A 195 -18.32 8.96 7.44
C ILE A 195 -18.45 7.44 7.57
N VAL A 196 -19.68 6.97 7.70
CA VAL A 196 -20.00 5.57 7.94
C VAL A 196 -20.76 4.95 6.78
N ARG A 197 -21.12 3.68 6.90
CA ARG A 197 -21.99 3.01 5.93
C ARG A 197 -23.44 3.23 6.27
N MET A 198 -24.25 3.55 5.27
CA MET A 198 -25.69 3.74 5.42
C MET A 198 -26.47 2.45 5.30
N ARG A 199 -27.62 2.39 5.95
CA ARG A 199 -28.62 1.34 5.81
C ARG A 199 -30.01 1.94 5.65
N ARG A 200 -30.86 1.28 4.90
CA ARG A 200 -32.28 1.64 4.76
C ARG A 200 -33.14 0.47 5.24
N ALA A 201 -34.13 0.77 6.10
CA ALA A 201 -35.09 -0.25 6.53
C ALA A 201 -35.85 -0.82 5.32
N ASN A 202 -35.78 -2.13 5.16
CA ASN A 202 -36.50 -2.89 4.12
C ASN A 202 -36.88 -4.28 4.67
N PRO A 203 -38.17 -4.56 4.91
CA PRO A 203 -38.62 -5.85 5.45
C PRO A 203 -38.38 -7.05 4.51
N ASN A 204 -37.87 -6.81 3.31
CA ASN A 204 -37.42 -7.82 2.37
C ASN A 204 -35.93 -7.67 2.03
N GLY A 205 -35.20 -6.90 2.81
CA GLY A 205 -33.74 -6.69 2.65
C GLY A 205 -32.95 -7.99 2.82
N ARG A 206 -31.66 -7.87 2.65
CA ARG A 206 -30.72 -9.03 2.76
C ARG A 206 -29.84 -8.95 4.02
N TRP A 207 -30.03 -7.93 4.85
CA TRP A 207 -29.18 -7.65 5.99
C TRP A 207 -29.99 -7.57 7.27
N VAL A 208 -29.41 -8.07 8.35
CA VAL A 208 -29.93 -7.95 9.72
C VAL A 208 -28.87 -7.33 10.61
N THR A 209 -29.28 -6.80 11.73
CA THR A 209 -28.35 -6.33 12.77
C THR A 209 -27.59 -7.53 13.34
N ASP A 210 -26.29 -7.41 13.52
CA ASP A 210 -25.49 -8.41 14.20
C ASP A 210 -25.99 -8.59 15.64
N PRO A 211 -26.29 -9.83 16.07
CA PRO A 211 -26.82 -10.07 17.41
C PRO A 211 -25.83 -9.75 18.54
N ASP A 212 -24.52 -9.80 18.24
CA ASP A 212 -23.47 -9.53 19.22
C ASP A 212 -23.04 -8.07 19.23
N ASP A 213 -23.16 -7.36 18.09
CA ASP A 213 -22.85 -5.93 17.97
C ASP A 213 -23.89 -5.22 17.09
N PRO A 214 -24.88 -4.52 17.68
CA PRO A 214 -25.97 -3.88 16.92
C PRO A 214 -25.52 -2.71 16.02
N ARG A 215 -24.25 -2.31 16.06
CA ARG A 215 -23.66 -1.33 15.13
C ARG A 215 -23.31 -1.94 13.78
N LEU A 216 -23.24 -3.25 13.71
CA LEU A 216 -22.86 -3.98 12.51
C LEU A 216 -24.08 -4.58 11.82
N LEU A 217 -23.94 -4.81 10.52
CA LEU A 217 -24.88 -5.57 9.72
C LEU A 217 -24.22 -6.86 9.25
N VAL A 218 -24.93 -7.95 9.35
CA VAL A 218 -24.59 -9.25 8.78
C VAL A 218 -25.64 -9.66 7.76
N ARG A 219 -25.29 -10.51 6.81
CA ARG A 219 -26.28 -11.04 5.88
C ARG A 219 -27.22 -11.95 6.60
N ALA A 220 -28.52 -11.79 6.33
CA ALA A 220 -29.53 -12.77 6.73
C ALA A 220 -29.23 -14.14 6.11
N ASP A 221 -29.64 -15.18 6.78
CA ASP A 221 -29.53 -16.54 6.23
C ASP A 221 -30.24 -16.64 4.87
N PRO A 222 -29.79 -17.50 3.94
CA PRO A 222 -30.34 -17.60 2.59
C PRO A 222 -31.87 -17.79 2.52
N ASP A 223 -32.44 -18.45 3.52
CA ASP A 223 -33.86 -18.76 3.61
C ASP A 223 -34.65 -17.78 4.48
N GLU A 224 -33.96 -16.76 5.03
CA GLU A 224 -34.58 -15.73 5.88
C GLU A 224 -34.59 -14.37 5.19
N LYS A 225 -35.58 -13.57 5.57
CA LYS A 225 -35.66 -12.17 5.13
C LYS A 225 -34.87 -11.31 6.10
N GLY A 226 -34.06 -10.42 5.54
CA GLY A 226 -33.42 -9.40 6.32
C GLY A 226 -34.36 -8.23 6.65
N GLU A 227 -33.83 -7.25 7.34
CA GLU A 227 -34.53 -6.06 7.82
C GLU A 227 -34.07 -4.81 7.10
N TYR A 228 -32.90 -4.87 6.43
CA TYR A 228 -32.24 -3.72 5.83
C TYR A 228 -31.69 -4.02 4.43
N ASP A 229 -31.66 -2.95 3.60
CA ASP A 229 -30.74 -2.82 2.49
C ASP A 229 -29.47 -2.15 2.97
N TYR A 230 -28.34 -2.60 2.49
CA TYR A 230 -27.05 -1.99 2.71
C TYR A 230 -26.81 -1.00 1.57
N LEU A 231 -26.65 0.26 1.90
CA LEU A 231 -26.38 1.34 0.97
C LEU A 231 -24.87 1.60 0.89
N GLY A 232 -24.47 2.60 0.14
CA GLY A 232 -23.11 3.05 0.02
C GLY A 232 -22.52 3.64 1.31
N TRP A 233 -21.47 4.41 1.15
CA TRP A 233 -20.98 5.28 2.19
C TRP A 233 -21.98 6.42 2.43
N GLU A 234 -21.87 7.04 3.60
CA GLU A 234 -22.67 8.22 3.92
C GLU A 234 -22.36 9.35 2.94
N GLY A 235 -23.40 9.90 2.34
CA GLY A 235 -23.35 10.90 1.28
C GLY A 235 -24.73 11.16 0.69
N PHE A 236 -24.84 12.21 -0.11
CA PHE A 236 -26.04 12.48 -0.88
C PHE A 236 -25.98 11.79 -2.24
N ASP A 237 -27.11 11.31 -2.69
CA ASP A 237 -27.41 10.94 -4.05
C ASP A 237 -27.79 12.24 -4.79
N ASN A 238 -26.80 12.89 -5.39
CA ASN A 238 -26.96 14.25 -5.95
C ASN A 238 -27.67 14.24 -7.29
N ASP A 239 -27.61 13.15 -8.02
CA ASP A 239 -28.19 12.98 -9.35
C ASP A 239 -29.49 12.16 -9.33
N GLY A 240 -29.76 11.41 -8.28
CA GLY A 240 -30.98 10.62 -8.10
C GLY A 240 -30.92 9.21 -8.70
N ASP A 241 -29.73 8.67 -8.95
CA ASP A 241 -29.52 7.32 -9.50
C ASP A 241 -29.78 6.20 -8.46
N GLY A 242 -29.78 6.55 -7.17
CA GLY A 242 -30.06 5.67 -6.06
C GLY A 242 -28.84 4.91 -5.54
N ARG A 243 -27.62 5.40 -5.76
CA ARG A 243 -26.37 4.80 -5.30
C ARG A 243 -25.62 5.60 -4.26
#